data_1e8f7d63f28a84d54b2cb1a47ef49e76
#
_entry.id   1e8f7d63f28a84d54b2cb1a47ef49e76
#
_cell.length_a   1.000
_cell.length_b   1.000
_cell.length_c   1.000
_cell.angle_alpha   90.00
_cell.angle_beta   90.00
_cell.angle_gamma   90.00
#
_symmetry.space_group_name_H-M   'P 1'
#
loop_
_entity.id
_entity.type
_entity.pdbx_description
1 polymer ?
#
loop_
_entity_poly.entity_id
_entity_poly.type
_entity_poly.pdbx_seq_one_letter_code
_entity_poly.pdbx_strand_id
1 'polypeptide(L)'
;MTENNTGQSRSSQHRQPKKKASSPSNKKKILKKVLIGLGAFIGVALISIIAIFAYYGSTAPEIKASDLQGATETKIYDKDGELISSLGGEKRDVITSDQVPQLLKDAVTSIEDKRFYSHMGIDPIRILGSFFRNAKAGQITQGGSTITQQLIKLSVFSTKKEDQTYQRKIQEAILALKLEREFSKEQILTFYLNKVYMANSVYGFGTASHYYFNKELSELSLPQVALLAGMPQAPNSYDPYAHPEEAKERRDTVLYTMKTNGKITNEQYEQALATPINDGLIAHDNNVDSSDKALVYDSFVTMVLKEVQDKTGLDPYNDGLVIETTIDSKAQQKLNDIVNTNDYINYVNDKIQSASVMLDSKTGAVRAVSGGRKQTTLFAYNRA
;
A
#
# COMPACT_ATOMS: atom_id res chain seq x y z
N MET A 1 -122.84 -19.35 -17.25
CA MET A 1 -122.23 -19.47 -18.60
C MET A 1 -120.93 -18.81 -18.55
N THR A 2 -119.91 -19.67 -18.38
CA THR A 2 -118.80 -19.94 -19.31
C THR A 2 -117.96 -18.68 -19.62
N GLU A 3 -116.70 -18.63 -19.45
CA GLU A 3 -115.68 -19.50 -19.91
C GLU A 3 -114.30 -19.17 -19.26
N ASN A 4 -113.55 -20.23 -19.04
CA ASN A 4 -112.15 -20.20 -18.63
C ASN A 4 -111.24 -19.65 -19.80
N ASN A 5 -110.26 -18.94 -19.43
CA ASN A 5 -109.09 -18.94 -20.28
C ASN A 5 -107.76 -18.82 -19.46
N THR A 6 -107.04 -19.89 -19.49
CA THR A 6 -105.78 -20.13 -18.85
C THR A 6 -104.68 -19.49 -19.69
N GLY A 7 -103.98 -18.50 -19.13
CA GLY A 7 -102.81 -17.89 -19.72
C GLY A 7 -101.49 -18.48 -19.16
N GLN A 8 -100.81 -19.29 -19.92
CA GLN A 8 -99.48 -19.84 -19.58
C GLN A 8 -98.37 -18.72 -19.49
N SER A 9 -97.84 -18.60 -18.29
CA SER A 9 -96.63 -17.75 -18.09
C SER A 9 -95.40 -18.50 -18.60
N ARG A 10 -94.72 -17.95 -19.62
CA ARG A 10 -93.43 -18.39 -20.04
C ARG A 10 -92.34 -17.81 -19.11
N SER A 11 -91.69 -18.64 -18.29
CA SER A 11 -90.56 -18.32 -17.50
C SER A 11 -89.37 -18.11 -18.42
N SER A 12 -88.88 -16.88 -18.56
CA SER A 12 -87.61 -16.53 -19.19
C SER A 12 -86.45 -16.97 -18.33
N GLN A 13 -85.80 -18.08 -18.68
CA GLN A 13 -84.51 -18.48 -18.12
C GLN A 13 -83.43 -17.44 -18.48
N HIS A 14 -83.02 -16.67 -17.52
CA HIS A 14 -81.90 -15.77 -17.60
C HIS A 14 -80.61 -16.63 -17.63
N ARG A 15 -80.02 -16.85 -18.82
CA ARG A 15 -78.69 -17.44 -19.01
C ARG A 15 -77.66 -16.47 -18.43
N GLN A 16 -77.10 -16.79 -17.28
CA GLN A 16 -75.89 -16.11 -16.77
C GLN A 16 -74.76 -16.26 -17.76
N PRO A 17 -74.01 -15.15 -18.11
CA PRO A 17 -72.88 -15.25 -18.98
C PRO A 17 -71.77 -16.05 -18.26
N LYS A 18 -71.32 -17.16 -18.88
CA LYS A 18 -70.14 -17.91 -18.44
C LYS A 18 -68.95 -16.94 -18.38
N LYS A 19 -68.40 -16.67 -17.16
CA LYS A 19 -67.13 -15.96 -16.98
C LYS A 19 -66.09 -16.70 -17.79
N LYS A 20 -65.60 -16.07 -18.89
CA LYS A 20 -64.42 -16.52 -19.61
C LYS A 20 -63.27 -16.57 -18.62
N ALA A 21 -62.71 -17.76 -18.40
CA ALA A 21 -61.47 -17.93 -17.66
C ALA A 21 -60.42 -16.98 -18.30
N SER A 22 -59.99 -15.99 -17.54
CA SER A 22 -58.95 -15.05 -18.00
C SER A 22 -57.70 -15.86 -18.30
N SER A 23 -57.27 -15.91 -19.55
CA SER A 23 -55.97 -16.48 -19.92
C SER A 23 -54.89 -15.84 -19.04
N PRO A 24 -53.84 -16.57 -18.59
CA PRO A 24 -52.81 -16.01 -17.74
C PRO A 24 -52.27 -14.75 -18.41
N SER A 25 -52.40 -13.63 -17.69
CA SER A 25 -52.24 -12.30 -18.23
C SER A 25 -50.90 -12.23 -18.98
N ASN A 26 -50.84 -11.58 -20.16
CA ASN A 26 -49.64 -11.35 -20.96
C ASN A 26 -48.45 -10.81 -20.10
N LYS A 27 -48.75 -10.15 -18.98
CA LYS A 27 -47.79 -9.70 -17.98
C LYS A 27 -46.95 -10.84 -17.37
N LYS A 28 -47.56 -12.02 -17.06
CA LYS A 28 -46.79 -13.17 -16.52
C LYS A 28 -45.88 -13.79 -17.57
N LYS A 29 -46.29 -13.83 -18.84
CA LYS A 29 -45.43 -14.30 -19.94
C LYS A 29 -44.29 -13.35 -20.24
N ILE A 30 -44.55 -12.03 -20.19
CA ILE A 30 -43.51 -10.99 -20.34
C ILE A 30 -42.52 -11.05 -19.18
N LEU A 31 -42.97 -11.11 -17.93
CA LEU A 31 -42.15 -11.24 -16.75
C LEU A 31 -41.22 -12.47 -16.84
N LYS A 32 -41.75 -13.63 -17.26
CA LYS A 32 -40.96 -14.86 -17.45
C LYS A 32 -39.88 -14.66 -18.50
N LYS A 33 -40.18 -14.01 -19.64
CA LYS A 33 -39.18 -13.71 -20.68
C LYS A 33 -38.11 -12.74 -20.17
N VAL A 34 -38.48 -11.70 -19.41
CA VAL A 34 -37.55 -10.76 -18.81
C VAL A 34 -36.64 -11.46 -17.79
N LEU A 35 -37.19 -12.33 -16.94
CA LEU A 35 -36.37 -13.11 -15.98
C LEU A 35 -35.41 -14.08 -16.68
N ILE A 36 -35.85 -14.74 -17.76
CA ILE A 36 -34.96 -15.60 -18.56
C ILE A 36 -33.88 -14.77 -19.25
N GLY A 37 -34.21 -13.62 -19.83
CA GLY A 37 -33.24 -12.69 -20.43
C GLY A 37 -32.22 -12.16 -19.42
N LEU A 38 -32.70 -11.79 -18.23
CA LEU A 38 -31.82 -11.36 -17.12
C LEU A 38 -30.92 -12.50 -16.65
N GLY A 39 -31.45 -13.72 -16.50
CA GLY A 39 -30.65 -14.90 -16.15
C GLY A 39 -29.59 -15.23 -17.19
N ALA A 40 -29.93 -15.16 -18.49
CA ALA A 40 -28.98 -15.35 -19.58
C ALA A 40 -27.90 -14.26 -19.58
N PHE A 41 -28.27 -12.99 -19.38
CA PHE A 41 -27.33 -11.88 -19.28
C PHE A 41 -26.35 -12.06 -18.11
N ILE A 42 -26.86 -12.43 -16.92
CA ILE A 42 -26.03 -12.74 -15.73
C ILE A 42 -25.11 -13.93 -16.03
N GLY A 43 -25.61 -14.97 -16.70
CA GLY A 43 -24.81 -16.14 -17.08
C GLY A 43 -23.65 -15.77 -18.00
N VAL A 44 -23.90 -14.97 -19.04
CA VAL A 44 -22.86 -14.47 -19.98
C VAL A 44 -21.86 -13.59 -19.22
N ALA A 45 -22.34 -12.69 -18.36
CA ALA A 45 -21.47 -11.84 -17.54
C ALA A 45 -20.55 -12.66 -16.64
N LEU A 46 -21.07 -13.69 -15.96
CA LEU A 46 -20.25 -14.59 -15.13
C LEU A 46 -19.21 -15.36 -15.93
N ILE A 47 -19.58 -15.92 -17.09
CA ILE A 47 -18.64 -16.61 -17.97
C ILE A 47 -17.54 -15.65 -18.45
N SER A 48 -17.90 -14.41 -18.82
CA SER A 48 -16.93 -13.39 -19.22
C SER A 48 -15.97 -13.04 -18.10
N ILE A 49 -16.46 -12.89 -16.87
CA ILE A 49 -15.63 -12.65 -15.67
C ILE A 49 -14.66 -13.82 -15.46
N ILE A 50 -15.15 -15.06 -15.52
CA ILE A 50 -14.30 -16.26 -15.35
C ILE A 50 -13.22 -16.31 -16.43
N ALA A 51 -13.58 -16.03 -17.71
CA ALA A 51 -12.61 -16.01 -18.80
C ALA A 51 -11.54 -14.94 -18.62
N ILE A 52 -11.91 -13.73 -18.17
CA ILE A 52 -10.99 -12.63 -17.85
C ILE A 52 -10.05 -13.06 -16.72
N PHE A 53 -10.57 -13.64 -15.64
CA PHE A 53 -9.75 -14.13 -14.54
C PHE A 53 -8.81 -15.26 -14.96
N ALA A 54 -9.26 -16.19 -15.80
CA ALA A 54 -8.42 -17.26 -16.34
C ALA A 54 -7.28 -16.70 -17.21
N TYR A 55 -7.60 -15.77 -18.10
CA TYR A 55 -6.62 -15.12 -18.98
C TYR A 55 -5.56 -14.36 -18.18
N TYR A 56 -5.98 -13.45 -17.29
CA TYR A 56 -5.02 -12.68 -16.48
C TYR A 56 -4.31 -13.54 -15.43
N GLY A 57 -4.91 -14.63 -14.98
CA GLY A 57 -4.27 -15.60 -14.09
C GLY A 57 -3.14 -16.38 -14.77
N SER A 58 -3.25 -16.67 -16.07
CA SER A 58 -2.20 -17.34 -16.84
C SER A 58 -1.00 -16.42 -17.14
N THR A 59 -1.19 -15.11 -17.08
CA THR A 59 -0.14 -14.09 -17.30
C THR A 59 0.37 -13.47 -16.00
N ALA A 60 -0.14 -13.91 -14.84
CA ALA A 60 0.31 -13.42 -13.55
C ALA A 60 1.74 -13.91 -13.26
N PRO A 61 2.60 -13.08 -12.66
CA PRO A 61 3.94 -13.50 -12.26
C PRO A 61 3.88 -14.63 -11.23
N GLU A 62 4.92 -15.46 -11.19
CA GLU A 62 5.10 -16.43 -10.12
C GLU A 62 5.56 -15.71 -8.85
N ILE A 63 5.06 -16.13 -7.70
CA ILE A 63 5.50 -15.67 -6.39
C ILE A 63 6.41 -16.74 -5.80
N LYS A 64 7.62 -16.34 -5.46
CA LYS A 64 8.54 -17.18 -4.70
C LYS A 64 8.47 -16.80 -3.22
N ALA A 65 8.74 -17.76 -2.34
CA ALA A 65 8.80 -17.47 -0.90
C ALA A 65 9.84 -16.38 -0.56
N SER A 66 10.92 -16.29 -1.33
CA SER A 66 11.92 -15.21 -1.23
C SER A 66 11.34 -13.83 -1.50
N ASP A 67 10.35 -13.72 -2.41
CA ASP A 67 9.74 -12.42 -2.76
C ASP A 67 8.85 -11.89 -1.63
N LEU A 68 8.40 -12.75 -0.74
CA LEU A 68 7.55 -12.42 0.42
C LEU A 68 8.36 -12.07 1.65
N GLN A 69 9.51 -12.73 1.82
CA GLN A 69 10.44 -12.41 2.88
C GLN A 69 11.07 -11.06 2.55
N GLY A 70 11.27 -10.20 3.56
CA GLY A 70 11.83 -8.86 3.36
C GLY A 70 13.05 -8.89 2.43
N ALA A 71 13.26 -7.80 1.68
CA ALA A 71 14.30 -7.75 0.67
C ALA A 71 15.66 -8.11 1.23
N THR A 72 16.40 -8.85 0.45
CA THR A 72 17.85 -9.00 0.61
C THR A 72 18.49 -7.62 0.46
N GLU A 73 19.51 -7.36 1.25
CA GLU A 73 20.32 -6.14 1.20
C GLU A 73 20.77 -5.82 -0.23
N THR A 74 20.46 -4.65 -0.73
CA THR A 74 21.07 -4.15 -1.96
C THR A 74 22.39 -3.47 -1.63
N LYS A 75 23.47 -3.94 -2.26
CA LYS A 75 24.82 -3.43 -2.05
C LYS A 75 25.26 -2.61 -3.25
N ILE A 76 25.79 -1.41 -2.99
CA ILE A 76 26.27 -0.50 -4.01
C ILE A 76 27.78 -0.34 -3.84
N TYR A 77 28.52 -0.64 -4.90
CA TYR A 77 29.98 -0.63 -4.93
C TYR A 77 30.49 0.48 -5.84
N ASP A 78 31.64 1.02 -5.48
CA ASP A 78 32.36 1.98 -6.34
C ASP A 78 33.09 1.26 -7.51
N LYS A 79 33.81 2.06 -8.35
CA LYS A 79 34.54 1.54 -9.50
C LYS A 79 35.68 0.55 -9.16
N ASP A 80 36.12 0.52 -7.90
CA ASP A 80 37.21 -0.32 -7.41
C ASP A 80 36.67 -1.53 -6.60
N GLY A 81 35.34 -1.69 -6.48
CA GLY A 81 34.68 -2.74 -5.73
C GLY A 81 34.56 -2.48 -4.22
N GLU A 82 34.77 -1.25 -3.78
CA GLU A 82 34.58 -0.83 -2.40
C GLU A 82 33.10 -0.56 -2.12
N LEU A 83 32.57 -1.09 -1.00
CA LEU A 83 31.19 -0.88 -0.60
C LEU A 83 30.98 0.58 -0.16
N ILE A 84 30.14 1.31 -0.90
CA ILE A 84 29.85 2.73 -0.63
C ILE A 84 28.48 2.95 0.03
N SER A 85 27.51 2.07 -0.24
CA SER A 85 26.18 2.14 0.34
C SER A 85 25.54 0.77 0.40
N SER A 86 24.67 0.60 1.37
CA SER A 86 23.87 -0.59 1.57
C SER A 86 22.43 -0.18 1.84
N LEU A 87 21.50 -0.77 1.10
CA LEU A 87 20.08 -0.44 1.20
C LEU A 87 19.30 -1.67 1.63
N GLY A 88 18.48 -1.52 2.62
CA GLY A 88 17.53 -2.55 3.03
C GLY A 88 18.08 -3.67 3.90
N GLY A 89 19.41 -3.86 4.01
CA GLY A 89 20.02 -4.98 4.75
C GLY A 89 20.40 -4.67 6.19
N GLU A 90 21.20 -3.63 6.42
CA GLU A 90 21.76 -3.36 7.76
C GLU A 90 20.78 -2.76 8.78
N LYS A 91 19.58 -2.32 8.36
CA LYS A 91 18.58 -1.71 9.25
C LYS A 91 17.22 -2.41 9.18
N ARG A 92 17.15 -3.68 8.76
CA ARG A 92 15.89 -4.42 8.79
C ARG A 92 15.90 -5.39 9.95
N ASP A 93 15.19 -5.02 11.00
CA ASP A 93 14.80 -5.95 12.03
C ASP A 93 13.64 -6.80 11.50
N VAL A 94 14.00 -7.90 10.84
CA VAL A 94 13.03 -8.87 10.33
C VAL A 94 12.40 -9.57 11.51
N ILE A 95 11.11 -9.34 11.70
CA ILE A 95 10.34 -9.94 12.77
C ILE A 95 9.74 -11.27 12.36
N THR A 96 9.63 -12.18 13.31
CA THR A 96 8.92 -13.46 13.20
C THR A 96 7.49 -13.34 13.72
N SER A 97 6.61 -14.29 13.38
CA SER A 97 5.18 -14.21 13.75
C SER A 97 4.93 -14.18 15.26
N ASP A 98 5.80 -14.79 16.06
CA ASP A 98 5.76 -14.80 17.52
C ASP A 98 6.22 -13.47 18.14
N GLN A 99 7.01 -12.68 17.42
CA GLN A 99 7.44 -11.34 17.86
C GLN A 99 6.40 -10.26 17.58
N VAL A 100 5.32 -10.55 16.83
CA VAL A 100 4.27 -9.56 16.53
C VAL A 100 3.27 -9.51 17.69
N PRO A 101 3.22 -8.41 18.48
CA PRO A 101 2.28 -8.28 19.58
C PRO A 101 0.83 -8.23 19.09
N GLN A 102 -0.10 -8.74 19.90
CA GLN A 102 -1.53 -8.72 19.57
C GLN A 102 -2.05 -7.28 19.34
N LEU A 103 -1.55 -6.32 20.10
CA LEU A 103 -1.90 -4.91 19.95
C LEU A 103 -1.57 -4.38 18.56
N LEU A 104 -0.40 -4.74 17.99
CA LEU A 104 -0.01 -4.36 16.64
C LEU A 104 -0.87 -5.06 15.57
N LYS A 105 -1.15 -6.37 15.75
CA LYS A 105 -2.06 -7.10 14.86
C LYS A 105 -3.44 -6.44 14.82
N ASP A 106 -3.98 -6.08 15.98
CA ASP A 106 -5.27 -5.43 16.10
C ASP A 106 -5.29 -4.02 15.49
N ALA A 107 -4.24 -3.24 15.65
CA ALA A 107 -4.13 -1.89 15.07
C ALA A 107 -4.08 -1.95 13.54
N VAL A 108 -3.15 -2.73 12.99
CA VAL A 108 -2.95 -2.84 11.54
C VAL A 108 -4.19 -3.45 10.86
N THR A 109 -4.74 -4.54 11.38
CA THR A 109 -5.94 -5.15 10.80
C THR A 109 -7.16 -4.24 10.93
N SER A 110 -7.29 -3.48 12.02
CA SER A 110 -8.39 -2.54 12.18
C SER A 110 -8.42 -1.46 11.11
N ILE A 111 -7.29 -0.87 10.78
CA ILE A 111 -7.21 0.24 9.84
C ILE A 111 -7.10 -0.23 8.38
N GLU A 112 -6.29 -1.26 8.12
CA GLU A 112 -6.01 -1.73 6.77
C GLU A 112 -7.01 -2.78 6.28
N ASP A 113 -7.41 -3.73 7.14
CA ASP A 113 -8.23 -4.87 6.72
C ASP A 113 -9.04 -5.48 7.86
N LYS A 114 -10.12 -4.82 8.25
CA LYS A 114 -10.97 -5.22 9.40
C LYS A 114 -11.37 -6.70 9.41
N ARG A 115 -11.51 -7.33 8.23
CA ARG A 115 -11.94 -8.73 8.09
C ARG A 115 -10.81 -9.65 7.65
N PHE A 116 -9.56 -9.25 7.86
CA PHE A 116 -8.38 -9.99 7.45
C PHE A 116 -8.47 -11.48 7.79
N TYR A 117 -8.85 -11.81 9.02
CA TYR A 117 -8.96 -13.21 9.48
C TYR A 117 -10.17 -13.98 8.96
N SER A 118 -11.09 -13.35 8.23
CA SER A 118 -12.35 -13.98 7.78
C SER A 118 -12.48 -14.15 6.27
N HIS A 119 -11.64 -13.50 5.46
CA HIS A 119 -11.64 -13.68 4.01
C HIS A 119 -10.46 -14.53 3.54
N MET A 120 -10.48 -14.96 2.27
CA MET A 120 -9.43 -15.75 1.62
C MET A 120 -8.68 -14.93 0.55
N GLY A 121 -7.97 -13.87 0.98
CA GLY A 121 -7.14 -13.04 0.10
C GLY A 121 -7.85 -11.85 -0.53
N ILE A 122 -9.14 -11.96 -0.83
CA ILE A 122 -9.99 -10.86 -1.29
C ILE A 122 -11.20 -10.70 -0.39
N ASP A 123 -11.68 -9.47 -0.24
CA ASP A 123 -12.86 -9.14 0.56
C ASP A 123 -13.95 -8.51 -0.32
N PRO A 124 -14.89 -9.31 -0.87
CA PRO A 124 -15.95 -8.82 -1.74
C PRO A 124 -16.87 -7.78 -1.08
N ILE A 125 -17.11 -7.92 0.24
CA ILE A 125 -17.97 -6.99 0.97
C ILE A 125 -17.29 -5.63 1.13
N ARG A 126 -15.96 -5.63 1.36
CA ARG A 126 -15.16 -4.40 1.42
C ARG A 126 -15.10 -3.70 0.05
N ILE A 127 -14.91 -4.47 -1.03
CA ILE A 127 -14.90 -3.95 -2.41
C ILE A 127 -16.23 -3.26 -2.72
N LEU A 128 -17.36 -3.92 -2.48
CA LEU A 128 -18.68 -3.33 -2.68
C LEU A 128 -18.91 -2.10 -1.78
N GLY A 129 -18.54 -2.19 -0.50
CA GLY A 129 -18.68 -1.10 0.45
C GLY A 129 -17.84 0.13 0.08
N SER A 130 -16.60 -0.05 -0.39
CA SER A 130 -15.75 1.05 -0.86
C SER A 130 -16.29 1.67 -2.16
N PHE A 131 -16.79 0.85 -3.09
CA PHE A 131 -17.42 1.33 -4.32
C PHE A 131 -18.60 2.26 -4.03
N PHE A 132 -19.53 1.86 -3.16
CA PHE A 132 -20.69 2.70 -2.81
C PHE A 132 -20.28 3.98 -2.07
N ARG A 133 -19.30 3.93 -1.16
CA ARG A 133 -18.81 5.11 -0.45
C ARG A 133 -18.10 6.09 -1.37
N ASN A 134 -17.23 5.60 -2.23
CA ASN A 134 -16.51 6.41 -3.21
C ASN A 134 -17.47 7.04 -4.22
N ALA A 135 -18.47 6.29 -4.70
CA ALA A 135 -19.52 6.82 -5.59
C ALA A 135 -20.35 7.94 -4.91
N LYS A 136 -20.67 7.78 -3.61
CA LYS A 136 -21.39 8.82 -2.83
C LYS A 136 -20.53 10.04 -2.56
N ALA A 137 -19.23 9.87 -2.32
CA ALA A 137 -18.30 10.96 -2.04
C ALA A 137 -17.79 11.69 -3.29
N GLY A 138 -18.01 11.13 -4.49
CA GLY A 138 -17.50 11.68 -5.76
C GLY A 138 -15.98 11.60 -5.91
N GLN A 139 -15.29 10.96 -4.96
CA GLN A 139 -13.83 10.78 -4.95
C GLN A 139 -13.44 9.48 -4.22
N ILE A 140 -12.20 9.03 -4.43
CA ILE A 140 -11.69 7.82 -3.75
C ILE A 140 -11.35 8.18 -2.29
N THR A 141 -12.23 7.80 -1.38
CA THR A 141 -12.07 8.04 0.07
C THR A 141 -11.59 6.80 0.81
N GLN A 142 -11.84 5.60 0.28
CA GLN A 142 -11.43 4.33 0.90
C GLN A 142 -10.93 3.33 -0.14
N GLY A 143 -9.79 2.69 0.17
CA GLY A 143 -9.27 1.55 -0.58
C GLY A 143 -10.04 0.26 -0.29
N GLY A 144 -10.25 -0.57 -1.32
CA GLY A 144 -10.88 -1.88 -1.21
C GLY A 144 -9.89 -3.04 -1.11
N SER A 145 -8.58 -2.80 -1.17
CA SER A 145 -7.55 -3.85 -1.15
C SER A 145 -7.36 -4.45 0.24
N THR A 146 -7.15 -5.77 0.30
CA THR A 146 -6.80 -6.50 1.52
C THR A 146 -5.31 -6.38 1.83
N ILE A 147 -4.89 -6.74 3.06
CA ILE A 147 -3.47 -6.86 3.43
C ILE A 147 -2.75 -7.84 2.49
N THR A 148 -3.38 -8.96 2.15
CA THR A 148 -2.82 -9.96 1.23
C THR A 148 -2.58 -9.37 -0.17
N GLN A 149 -3.53 -8.58 -0.71
CA GLN A 149 -3.35 -7.89 -1.98
C GLN A 149 -2.26 -6.81 -1.90
N GLN A 150 -2.14 -6.11 -0.78
CA GLN A 150 -1.07 -5.13 -0.57
C GLN A 150 0.30 -5.82 -0.52
N LEU A 151 0.43 -6.95 0.18
CA LEU A 151 1.65 -7.76 0.21
C LEU A 151 2.05 -8.19 -1.21
N ILE A 152 1.11 -8.74 -2.00
CA ILE A 152 1.35 -9.11 -3.39
C ILE A 152 1.85 -7.91 -4.20
N LYS A 153 1.18 -6.77 -4.08
CA LYS A 153 1.60 -5.52 -4.76
C LYS A 153 3.04 -5.15 -4.42
N LEU A 154 3.43 -5.23 -3.15
CA LEU A 154 4.77 -4.89 -2.66
C LEU A 154 5.84 -5.93 -3.03
N SER A 155 5.43 -7.14 -3.42
CA SER A 155 6.34 -8.26 -3.63
C SER A 155 6.69 -8.51 -5.10
N VAL A 156 5.73 -8.31 -6.01
CA VAL A 156 5.90 -8.74 -7.41
C VAL A 156 5.44 -7.71 -8.44
N PHE A 157 4.97 -6.54 -8.00
CA PHE A 157 4.55 -5.49 -8.91
C PHE A 157 5.27 -4.17 -8.65
N SER A 158 5.47 -3.39 -9.72
CA SER A 158 5.95 -2.01 -9.61
C SER A 158 4.99 -1.16 -8.76
N THR A 159 5.52 -0.29 -7.92
CA THR A 159 4.74 0.66 -7.14
C THR A 159 4.43 1.95 -7.91
N LYS A 160 4.97 2.11 -9.14
CA LYS A 160 4.73 3.28 -9.99
C LYS A 160 3.24 3.45 -10.30
N LYS A 161 2.80 4.70 -10.33
CA LYS A 161 1.38 5.05 -10.54
C LYS A 161 0.90 4.68 -11.95
N GLU A 162 1.78 4.80 -12.94
CA GLU A 162 1.50 4.47 -14.35
C GLU A 162 1.18 2.98 -14.55
N ASP A 163 1.76 2.11 -13.70
CA ASP A 163 1.58 0.67 -13.78
C ASP A 163 0.30 0.18 -13.09
N GLN A 164 -0.49 1.09 -12.50
CA GLN A 164 -1.73 0.75 -11.80
C GLN A 164 -2.88 0.50 -12.78
N THR A 165 -2.90 -0.69 -13.40
CA THR A 165 -3.91 -1.12 -14.38
C THR A 165 -4.98 -2.03 -13.76
N TYR A 166 -6.13 -2.15 -14.43
CA TYR A 166 -7.15 -3.14 -14.07
C TYR A 166 -6.63 -4.59 -14.19
N GLN A 167 -5.79 -4.86 -15.20
CA GLN A 167 -5.11 -6.14 -15.36
C GLN A 167 -4.34 -6.51 -14.10
N ARG A 168 -3.46 -5.61 -13.64
CA ARG A 168 -2.69 -5.81 -12.42
C ARG A 168 -3.59 -6.05 -11.20
N LYS A 169 -4.69 -5.30 -11.06
CA LYS A 169 -5.63 -5.51 -9.96
C LYS A 169 -6.29 -6.89 -9.96
N ILE A 170 -6.56 -7.45 -11.12
CA ILE A 170 -7.07 -8.82 -11.26
C ILE A 170 -5.97 -9.82 -10.91
N GLN A 171 -4.73 -9.60 -11.37
CA GLN A 171 -3.59 -10.45 -11.03
C GLN A 171 -3.29 -10.42 -9.52
N GLU A 172 -3.28 -9.24 -8.89
CA GLU A 172 -3.16 -9.11 -7.42
C GLU A 172 -4.22 -9.95 -6.69
N ALA A 173 -5.48 -9.92 -7.14
CA ALA A 173 -6.56 -10.70 -6.53
C ALA A 173 -6.35 -12.22 -6.70
N ILE A 174 -5.95 -12.67 -7.89
CA ILE A 174 -5.67 -14.09 -8.16
C ILE A 174 -4.50 -14.58 -7.32
N LEU A 175 -3.42 -13.80 -7.27
CA LEU A 175 -2.23 -14.14 -6.49
C LEU A 175 -2.52 -14.14 -4.99
N ALA A 176 -3.36 -13.21 -4.50
CA ALA A 176 -3.80 -13.19 -3.11
C ALA A 176 -4.58 -14.46 -2.74
N LEU A 177 -5.47 -14.95 -3.62
CA LEU A 177 -6.17 -16.22 -3.43
C LEU A 177 -5.23 -17.44 -3.41
N LYS A 178 -4.16 -17.42 -4.20
CA LYS A 178 -3.13 -18.47 -4.19
C LYS A 178 -2.34 -18.43 -2.88
N LEU A 179 -1.87 -17.23 -2.50
CA LEU A 179 -1.06 -17.04 -1.30
C LEU A 179 -1.77 -17.52 -0.03
N GLU A 180 -3.05 -17.24 0.12
CA GLU A 180 -3.86 -17.67 1.27
C GLU A 180 -4.11 -19.18 1.35
N ARG A 181 -3.78 -19.93 0.30
CA ARG A 181 -3.78 -21.41 0.33
C ARG A 181 -2.46 -21.99 0.79
N GLU A 182 -1.38 -21.24 0.65
CA GLU A 182 -0.02 -21.70 0.92
C GLU A 182 0.47 -21.23 2.30
N PHE A 183 0.02 -20.06 2.75
CA PHE A 183 0.48 -19.42 3.98
C PHE A 183 -0.68 -19.12 4.94
N SER A 184 -0.41 -19.25 6.23
CA SER A 184 -1.37 -18.86 7.26
C SER A 184 -1.54 -17.33 7.33
N LYS A 185 -2.66 -16.88 7.90
CA LYS A 185 -2.93 -15.45 8.14
C LYS A 185 -1.81 -14.77 8.92
N GLU A 186 -1.26 -15.45 9.92
CA GLU A 186 -0.16 -14.95 10.74
C GLU A 186 1.10 -14.75 9.90
N GLN A 187 1.43 -15.71 9.03
CA GLN A 187 2.58 -15.60 8.13
C GLN A 187 2.39 -14.44 7.13
N ILE A 188 1.22 -14.34 6.51
CA ILE A 188 0.89 -13.28 5.55
C ILE A 188 0.99 -11.89 6.21
N LEU A 189 0.44 -11.74 7.42
CA LEU A 189 0.53 -10.50 8.17
C LEU A 189 1.99 -10.17 8.50
N THR A 190 2.78 -11.16 8.94
CA THR A 190 4.20 -10.98 9.26
C THR A 190 5.01 -10.56 8.04
N PHE A 191 4.79 -11.18 6.88
CA PHE A 191 5.43 -10.77 5.63
C PHE A 191 5.09 -9.32 5.26
N TYR A 192 3.82 -8.93 5.41
CA TYR A 192 3.39 -7.55 5.18
C TYR A 192 4.09 -6.57 6.13
N LEU A 193 4.11 -6.89 7.43
CA LEU A 193 4.75 -6.06 8.45
C LEU A 193 6.25 -5.90 8.24
N ASN A 194 6.92 -6.88 7.66
CA ASN A 194 8.35 -6.81 7.33
C ASN A 194 8.65 -6.01 6.05
N LYS A 195 7.64 -5.82 5.17
CA LYS A 195 7.89 -5.31 3.83
C LYS A 195 7.46 -3.87 3.60
N VAL A 196 6.50 -3.41 4.37
CA VAL A 196 5.86 -2.11 4.16
C VAL A 196 6.82 -0.95 4.42
N TYR A 197 6.77 0.07 3.55
CA TYR A 197 7.54 1.30 3.68
C TYR A 197 6.95 2.20 4.77
N MET A 198 7.81 2.79 5.60
CA MET A 198 7.47 3.52 6.83
C MET A 198 8.11 4.92 6.88
N ALA A 199 8.29 5.57 5.72
CA ALA A 199 9.03 6.83 5.53
C ALA A 199 10.53 6.73 5.88
N ASN A 200 11.29 7.79 5.64
CA ASN A 200 12.72 7.95 6.02
C ASN A 200 13.60 6.75 5.63
N SER A 201 13.33 6.11 4.48
CA SER A 201 14.01 4.87 4.01
C SER A 201 13.88 3.68 4.98
N VAL A 202 12.92 3.73 5.89
CA VAL A 202 12.62 2.67 6.85
C VAL A 202 11.62 1.69 6.22
N TYR A 203 11.91 0.40 6.29
CA TYR A 203 11.05 -0.67 5.82
C TYR A 203 10.79 -1.68 6.93
N GLY A 204 9.52 -2.03 7.11
CA GLY A 204 9.06 -2.96 8.14
C GLY A 204 8.85 -2.32 9.51
N PHE A 205 7.96 -2.95 10.27
CA PHE A 205 7.55 -2.44 11.59
C PHE A 205 8.61 -2.64 12.67
N GLY A 206 9.42 -3.70 12.60
CA GLY A 206 10.55 -3.89 13.53
C GLY A 206 11.52 -2.71 13.44
N THR A 207 12.01 -2.46 12.22
CA THR A 207 12.89 -1.32 11.95
C THR A 207 12.24 0.02 12.31
N ALA A 208 10.95 0.20 12.01
CA ALA A 208 10.23 1.42 12.34
C ALA A 208 10.12 1.64 13.86
N SER A 209 9.92 0.56 14.64
CA SER A 209 9.89 0.63 16.11
C SER A 209 11.21 1.15 16.68
N HIS A 210 12.33 0.64 16.19
CA HIS A 210 13.66 1.10 16.60
C HIS A 210 13.96 2.50 16.05
N TYR A 211 13.64 2.79 14.79
CA TYR A 211 13.88 4.10 14.19
C TYR A 211 13.13 5.23 14.91
N TYR A 212 11.82 5.06 15.13
CA TYR A 212 11.00 6.12 15.73
C TYR A 212 11.08 6.17 17.24
N PHE A 213 11.26 5.02 17.94
CA PHE A 213 11.08 4.92 19.38
C PHE A 213 12.24 4.26 20.12
N ASN A 214 13.22 3.65 19.43
CA ASN A 214 14.28 2.81 20.02
C ASN A 214 13.73 1.73 20.97
N LYS A 215 12.67 1.05 20.53
CA LYS A 215 11.96 0.05 21.31
C LYS A 215 11.70 -1.21 20.49
N GLU A 216 11.63 -2.33 21.20
CA GLU A 216 11.03 -3.54 20.65
C GLU A 216 9.53 -3.34 20.41
N LEU A 217 8.95 -4.07 19.45
CA LEU A 217 7.51 -3.97 19.14
C LEU A 217 6.61 -4.24 20.35
N SER A 218 7.03 -5.12 21.27
CA SER A 218 6.31 -5.47 22.50
C SER A 218 6.29 -4.36 23.54
N GLU A 219 7.18 -3.38 23.44
CA GLU A 219 7.35 -2.27 24.39
C GLU A 219 6.63 -1.00 23.93
N LEU A 220 6.08 -1.01 22.72
CA LEU A 220 5.34 0.11 22.18
C LEU A 220 4.03 0.34 22.93
N SER A 221 3.77 1.58 23.30
CA SER A 221 2.47 2.00 23.86
C SER A 221 1.38 2.03 22.79
N LEU A 222 0.11 2.04 23.20
CA LEU A 222 -1.04 2.10 22.29
C LEU A 222 -0.94 3.27 21.30
N PRO A 223 -0.66 4.54 21.68
CA PRO A 223 -0.50 5.63 20.73
C PRO A 223 0.68 5.44 19.77
N GLN A 224 1.78 4.84 20.21
CA GLN A 224 2.95 4.54 19.36
C GLN A 224 2.62 3.46 18.33
N VAL A 225 1.95 2.38 18.75
CA VAL A 225 1.45 1.35 17.82
C VAL A 225 0.47 1.93 16.81
N ALA A 226 -0.46 2.80 17.25
CA ALA A 226 -1.45 3.42 16.37
C ALA A 226 -0.80 4.38 15.36
N LEU A 227 0.25 5.10 15.75
CA LEU A 227 1.03 5.93 14.84
C LEU A 227 1.65 5.08 13.75
N LEU A 228 2.43 4.05 14.11
CA LEU A 228 3.06 3.17 13.13
C LEU A 228 2.03 2.47 12.23
N ALA A 229 0.92 1.97 12.79
CA ALA A 229 -0.14 1.32 12.01
C ALA A 229 -0.83 2.28 11.01
N GLY A 230 -0.77 3.57 11.26
CA GLY A 230 -1.34 4.61 10.39
C GLY A 230 -0.47 4.95 9.18
N MET A 231 0.84 4.80 9.26
CA MET A 231 1.81 5.27 8.25
C MET A 231 1.70 4.59 6.87
N PRO A 232 1.44 3.28 6.73
CA PRO A 232 1.52 2.57 5.45
C PRO A 232 0.69 3.15 4.31
N GLN A 233 -0.39 3.85 4.60
CA GLN A 233 -1.26 4.44 3.57
C GLN A 233 -0.57 5.55 2.78
N ALA A 234 0.18 6.43 3.44
CA ALA A 234 0.94 7.53 2.85
C ALA A 234 2.15 7.87 3.74
N PRO A 235 3.20 7.05 3.76
CA PRO A 235 4.26 7.11 4.76
C PRO A 235 4.92 8.48 4.89
N ASN A 236 5.28 9.09 3.75
CA ASN A 236 5.92 10.41 3.76
C ASN A 236 4.97 11.54 4.22
N SER A 237 3.65 11.39 4.03
CA SER A 237 2.66 12.37 4.49
C SER A 237 2.30 12.19 5.96
N TYR A 238 2.55 11.02 6.54
CA TYR A 238 2.29 10.70 7.94
C TYR A 238 3.58 10.53 8.75
N ASP A 239 4.68 11.06 8.24
CA ASP A 239 5.95 11.12 8.96
C ASP A 239 5.83 12.09 10.15
N PRO A 240 5.97 11.63 11.40
CA PRO A 240 5.78 12.47 12.59
C PRO A 240 6.82 13.58 12.73
N TYR A 241 7.97 13.47 12.07
CA TYR A 241 8.99 14.51 12.06
C TYR A 241 8.69 15.63 11.05
N ALA A 242 8.25 15.26 9.85
CA ALA A 242 7.99 16.21 8.77
C ALA A 242 6.57 16.78 8.81
N HIS A 243 5.58 15.97 9.22
CA HIS A 243 4.16 16.25 9.15
C HIS A 243 3.42 15.82 10.45
N PRO A 244 3.76 16.40 11.60
CA PRO A 244 3.24 15.97 12.91
C PRO A 244 1.72 16.07 13.04
N GLU A 245 1.08 17.07 12.43
CA GLU A 245 -0.37 17.24 12.51
C GLU A 245 -1.11 16.16 11.71
N GLU A 246 -0.68 15.88 10.47
CA GLU A 246 -1.23 14.83 9.62
C GLU A 246 -0.98 13.44 10.23
N ALA A 247 0.20 13.22 10.82
CA ALA A 247 0.53 12.01 11.56
C ALA A 247 -0.39 11.82 12.77
N LYS A 248 -0.68 12.92 13.50
CA LYS A 248 -1.61 12.89 14.63
C LYS A 248 -3.03 12.54 14.19
N GLU A 249 -3.56 13.21 13.16
CA GLU A 249 -4.90 12.93 12.63
C GLU A 249 -5.02 11.48 12.16
N ARG A 250 -3.98 10.95 11.54
CA ARG A 250 -3.95 9.57 11.08
C ARG A 250 -3.89 8.59 12.25
N ARG A 251 -3.05 8.81 13.27
CA ARG A 251 -3.01 8.04 14.51
C ARG A 251 -4.38 8.01 15.18
N ASP A 252 -5.02 9.15 15.31
CA ASP A 252 -6.33 9.29 15.95
C ASP A 252 -7.42 8.53 15.17
N THR A 253 -7.30 8.48 13.83
CA THR A 253 -8.15 7.64 12.96
C THR A 253 -7.95 6.15 13.24
N VAL A 254 -6.71 5.70 13.45
CA VAL A 254 -6.41 4.30 13.82
C VAL A 254 -7.04 3.97 15.17
N LEU A 255 -6.82 4.81 16.19
CA LEU A 255 -7.40 4.65 17.53
C LEU A 255 -8.94 4.57 17.49
N TYR A 256 -9.57 5.48 16.74
CA TYR A 256 -11.03 5.46 16.54
C TYR A 256 -11.50 4.15 15.89
N THR A 257 -10.76 3.67 14.91
CA THR A 257 -11.09 2.42 14.20
C THR A 257 -10.91 1.20 15.12
N MET A 258 -9.85 1.17 15.93
CA MET A 258 -9.65 0.13 16.95
C MET A 258 -10.78 0.11 17.96
N LYS A 259 -11.21 1.27 18.47
CA LYS A 259 -12.36 1.38 19.37
C LYS A 259 -13.66 0.86 18.73
N THR A 260 -13.97 1.31 17.52
CA THR A 260 -15.19 0.89 16.82
C THR A 260 -15.19 -0.59 16.43
N ASN A 261 -14.02 -1.20 16.36
CA ASN A 261 -13.85 -2.64 16.15
C ASN A 261 -13.80 -3.44 17.47
N GLY A 262 -13.93 -2.78 18.60
CA GLY A 262 -13.93 -3.44 19.94
C GLY A 262 -12.56 -3.98 20.35
N LYS A 263 -11.47 -3.40 19.81
CA LYS A 263 -10.09 -3.79 20.10
C LYS A 263 -9.51 -3.05 21.31
N ILE A 264 -10.05 -1.87 21.61
CA ILE A 264 -9.68 -1.06 22.77
C ILE A 264 -10.96 -0.52 23.42
N THR A 265 -10.89 -0.22 24.73
CA THR A 265 -11.99 0.39 25.48
C THR A 265 -12.10 1.89 25.17
N ASN A 266 -13.19 2.53 25.63
CA ASN A 266 -13.33 3.98 25.50
C ASN A 266 -12.29 4.72 26.34
N GLU A 267 -11.98 4.23 27.53
CA GLU A 267 -10.97 4.80 28.42
C GLU A 267 -9.56 4.75 27.77
N GLN A 268 -9.20 3.61 27.19
CA GLN A 268 -7.94 3.48 26.46
C GLN A 268 -7.86 4.43 25.26
N TYR A 269 -8.97 4.57 24.54
CA TYR A 269 -9.06 5.50 23.40
C TYR A 269 -8.84 6.95 23.85
N GLU A 270 -9.56 7.43 24.87
CA GLU A 270 -9.43 8.81 25.36
C GLU A 270 -8.03 9.11 25.93
N GLN A 271 -7.43 8.17 26.67
CA GLN A 271 -6.06 8.29 27.14
C GLN A 271 -5.05 8.38 25.99
N ALA A 272 -5.20 7.53 24.97
CA ALA A 272 -4.30 7.54 23.81
C ALA A 272 -4.43 8.82 22.98
N LEU A 273 -5.64 9.38 22.83
CA LEU A 273 -5.87 10.66 22.16
C LEU A 273 -5.19 11.82 22.87
N ALA A 274 -5.16 11.81 24.22
CA ALA A 274 -4.52 12.83 25.02
C ALA A 274 -2.99 12.81 24.95
N THR A 275 -2.38 11.71 24.47
CA THR A 275 -0.94 11.58 24.33
C THR A 275 -0.42 12.45 23.19
N PRO A 276 0.60 13.30 23.41
CA PRO A 276 1.23 14.08 22.34
C PRO A 276 1.77 13.19 21.21
N ILE A 277 1.82 13.74 19.99
CA ILE A 277 2.30 12.96 18.83
C ILE A 277 3.79 12.62 18.92
N ASN A 278 4.56 13.46 19.59
CA ASN A 278 6.00 13.30 19.78
C ASN A 278 6.37 12.49 21.04
N ASP A 279 5.39 11.87 21.71
CA ASP A 279 5.64 11.08 22.92
C ASP A 279 6.54 9.87 22.61
N GLY A 280 7.75 9.91 23.17
CA GLY A 280 8.77 8.87 22.99
C GLY A 280 9.44 8.84 21.61
N LEU A 281 9.15 9.79 20.71
CA LEU A 281 9.92 9.92 19.47
C LEU A 281 11.38 10.26 19.80
N ILE A 282 12.30 9.55 19.14
CA ILE A 282 13.73 9.84 19.25
C ILE A 282 14.04 11.13 18.49
N ALA A 283 14.75 12.04 19.12
CA ALA A 283 15.34 13.15 18.39
C ALA A 283 16.43 12.59 17.45
N HIS A 284 16.16 12.54 16.17
CA HIS A 284 17.24 12.38 15.20
C HIS A 284 17.98 13.71 15.15
N ASP A 285 19.24 13.67 15.58
CA ASP A 285 20.10 14.84 15.45
C ASP A 285 20.25 15.13 13.94
N ASN A 286 19.61 16.23 13.47
CA ASN A 286 19.72 16.68 12.08
C ASN A 286 21.14 17.19 11.78
N ASN A 287 22.04 17.18 12.78
CA ASN A 287 23.46 17.38 12.64
C ASN A 287 24.16 16.05 12.32
N VAL A 288 23.68 15.30 11.33
CA VAL A 288 24.53 14.27 10.72
C VAL A 288 25.73 15.03 10.20
N ASP A 289 26.89 14.73 10.76
CA ASP A 289 28.15 15.31 10.31
C ASP A 289 28.24 15.11 8.80
N SER A 290 28.51 16.17 8.04
CA SER A 290 28.67 16.08 6.58
C SER A 290 29.81 15.14 6.15
N SER A 291 30.58 14.63 7.13
CA SER A 291 31.55 13.54 6.99
C SER A 291 30.93 12.14 7.10
N ASP A 292 29.63 11.98 7.47
CA ASP A 292 28.97 10.68 7.46
C ASP A 292 29.08 10.06 6.08
N LYS A 293 29.67 8.86 6.04
CA LYS A 293 29.91 8.13 4.79
C LYS A 293 28.66 8.05 3.91
N ALA A 294 27.49 7.89 4.51
CA ALA A 294 26.22 7.81 3.81
C ALA A 294 25.85 9.14 3.11
N LEU A 295 26.09 10.29 3.74
CA LEU A 295 25.81 11.60 3.16
C LEU A 295 26.79 11.98 2.04
N VAL A 296 28.04 11.57 2.16
CA VAL A 296 29.06 11.80 1.12
C VAL A 296 28.65 11.24 -0.23
N TYR A 297 27.96 10.09 -0.23
CA TYR A 297 27.54 9.40 -1.46
C TYR A 297 26.08 9.66 -1.83
N ASP A 298 25.27 10.30 -1.00
CA ASP A 298 23.81 10.40 -1.12
C ASP A 298 23.34 10.87 -2.51
N SER A 299 23.89 11.96 -3.01
CA SER A 299 23.49 12.52 -4.32
C SER A 299 23.76 11.54 -5.47
N PHE A 300 24.89 10.82 -5.42
CA PHE A 300 25.21 9.82 -6.42
C PHE A 300 24.33 8.57 -6.28
N VAL A 301 24.19 8.06 -5.07
CA VAL A 301 23.34 6.89 -4.79
C VAL A 301 21.91 7.13 -5.25
N THR A 302 21.34 8.30 -4.97
CA THR A 302 19.98 8.67 -5.42
C THR A 302 19.85 8.59 -6.95
N MET A 303 20.86 9.05 -7.71
CA MET A 303 20.87 8.93 -9.16
C MET A 303 20.93 7.47 -9.62
N VAL A 304 21.80 6.67 -9.00
CA VAL A 304 21.95 5.23 -9.30
C VAL A 304 20.66 4.48 -9.08
N LEU A 305 19.98 4.69 -7.94
CA LEU A 305 18.72 4.03 -7.61
C LEU A 305 17.65 4.32 -8.66
N LYS A 306 17.56 5.59 -9.05
CA LYS A 306 16.61 5.99 -10.10
C LYS A 306 16.97 5.35 -11.44
N GLU A 307 18.23 5.35 -11.84
CA GLU A 307 18.69 4.75 -13.10
C GLU A 307 18.41 3.24 -13.15
N VAL A 308 18.71 2.51 -12.07
CA VAL A 308 18.42 1.08 -11.96
C VAL A 308 16.94 0.83 -12.14
N GLN A 309 16.08 1.55 -11.41
CA GLN A 309 14.64 1.40 -11.51
C GLN A 309 14.11 1.73 -12.90
N ASP A 310 14.62 2.82 -13.52
CA ASP A 310 14.16 3.25 -14.86
C ASP A 310 14.59 2.28 -15.97
N LYS A 311 15.80 1.71 -15.88
CA LYS A 311 16.36 0.82 -16.91
C LYS A 311 15.94 -0.63 -16.77
N THR A 312 15.81 -1.14 -15.53
CA THR A 312 15.59 -2.57 -15.26
C THR A 312 14.16 -2.88 -14.81
N GLY A 313 13.44 -1.89 -14.30
CA GLY A 313 12.15 -2.09 -13.64
C GLY A 313 12.25 -2.71 -12.24
N LEU A 314 13.47 -3.07 -11.77
CA LEU A 314 13.71 -3.61 -10.45
C LEU A 314 13.60 -2.51 -9.38
N ASP A 315 13.20 -2.89 -8.18
CA ASP A 315 13.15 -2.01 -7.01
C ASP A 315 14.44 -2.17 -6.19
N PRO A 316 15.36 -1.19 -6.23
CA PRO A 316 16.62 -1.30 -5.49
C PRO A 316 16.46 -1.45 -3.97
N TYR A 317 15.29 -1.10 -3.43
CA TYR A 317 15.03 -1.25 -2.00
C TYR A 317 14.49 -2.63 -1.61
N ASN A 318 13.93 -3.36 -2.58
CA ASN A 318 13.23 -4.63 -2.31
C ASN A 318 13.82 -5.85 -3.00
N ASP A 319 14.61 -5.68 -4.06
CA ASP A 319 15.05 -6.80 -4.91
C ASP A 319 16.44 -7.35 -4.57
N GLY A 320 17.12 -6.80 -3.55
CA GLY A 320 18.40 -7.35 -3.07
C GLY A 320 19.49 -7.35 -4.15
N LEU A 321 19.78 -6.20 -4.71
CA LEU A 321 20.64 -6.07 -5.86
C LEU A 321 22.12 -5.93 -5.46
N VAL A 322 23.01 -6.37 -6.33
CA VAL A 322 24.42 -5.98 -6.34
C VAL A 322 24.62 -4.98 -7.46
N ILE A 323 24.94 -3.73 -7.11
CA ILE A 323 25.06 -2.61 -8.05
C ILE A 323 26.52 -2.16 -8.08
N GLU A 324 27.19 -2.42 -9.19
CA GLU A 324 28.52 -1.89 -9.46
C GLU A 324 28.40 -0.54 -10.18
N THR A 325 29.11 0.47 -9.69
CA THR A 325 28.98 1.83 -10.20
C THR A 325 30.28 2.38 -10.74
N THR A 326 30.20 3.55 -11.35
CA THR A 326 31.35 4.27 -11.93
C THR A 326 31.98 5.27 -10.99
N ILE A 327 31.45 5.47 -9.77
CA ILE A 327 31.94 6.47 -8.83
C ILE A 327 33.38 6.19 -8.41
N ASP A 328 34.16 7.23 -8.28
CA ASP A 328 35.49 7.20 -7.67
C ASP A 328 35.37 7.73 -6.24
N SER A 329 35.49 6.85 -5.25
CA SER A 329 35.32 7.21 -3.84
C SER A 329 36.28 8.30 -3.38
N LYS A 330 37.52 8.36 -3.90
CA LYS A 330 38.48 9.40 -3.56
C LYS A 330 38.10 10.75 -4.18
N ALA A 331 37.62 10.73 -5.41
CA ALA A 331 37.13 11.93 -6.08
C ALA A 331 35.88 12.47 -5.42
N GLN A 332 34.96 11.58 -5.01
CA GLN A 332 33.74 11.92 -4.31
C GLN A 332 34.02 12.56 -2.95
N GLN A 333 34.92 11.97 -2.16
CA GLN A 333 35.33 12.54 -0.87
C GLN A 333 35.93 13.93 -1.06
N LYS A 334 36.82 14.07 -2.04
CA LYS A 334 37.46 15.38 -2.33
C LYS A 334 36.44 16.43 -2.79
N LEU A 335 35.47 16.03 -3.60
CA LEU A 335 34.39 16.93 -4.02
C LEU A 335 33.55 17.37 -2.84
N ASN A 336 33.20 16.43 -1.92
CA ASN A 336 32.49 16.72 -0.70
C ASN A 336 33.21 17.76 0.17
N ASP A 337 34.52 17.60 0.36
CA ASP A 337 35.38 18.55 1.11
C ASP A 337 35.39 19.95 0.47
N ILE A 338 35.54 20.00 -0.87
CA ILE A 338 35.56 21.27 -1.62
C ILE A 338 34.24 22.03 -1.47
N VAL A 339 33.11 21.32 -1.53
CA VAL A 339 31.79 21.96 -1.53
C VAL A 339 31.35 22.35 -0.13
N ASN A 340 31.67 21.55 0.91
CA ASN A 340 31.14 21.74 2.26
C ASN A 340 32.05 22.56 3.19
N THR A 341 33.35 22.72 2.86
CA THR A 341 34.27 23.54 3.66
C THR A 341 34.51 24.89 2.99
N ASN A 342 35.12 25.82 3.75
CA ASN A 342 35.58 27.10 3.22
C ASN A 342 37.09 27.10 2.83
N ASP A 343 37.73 25.93 2.84
CA ASP A 343 39.17 25.81 2.57
C ASP A 343 39.54 26.05 1.10
N TYR A 344 38.57 25.75 0.21
CA TYR A 344 38.75 25.87 -1.24
C TYR A 344 37.92 26.99 -1.85
N ILE A 345 36.70 27.18 -1.36
CA ILE A 345 35.72 28.17 -1.86
C ILE A 345 35.24 28.98 -0.68
N ASN A 346 35.51 30.28 -0.66
CA ASN A 346 34.99 31.17 0.38
C ASN A 346 33.56 31.59 0.04
N TYR A 347 32.61 30.90 0.59
CA TYR A 347 31.18 31.21 0.45
C TYR A 347 30.81 32.42 1.32
N VAL A 348 30.14 33.41 0.73
CA VAL A 348 29.74 34.65 1.43
C VAL A 348 28.79 34.37 2.61
N ASN A 349 27.94 33.33 2.52
CA ASN A 349 27.06 32.87 3.59
C ASN A 349 26.62 31.43 3.37
N ASP A 350 26.02 30.84 4.39
CA ASP A 350 25.59 29.44 4.41
C ASP A 350 24.33 29.16 3.54
N LYS A 351 23.63 30.18 3.05
CA LYS A 351 22.47 30.01 2.16
C LYS A 351 22.88 29.74 0.70
N ILE A 352 24.12 30.04 0.34
CA ILE A 352 24.62 29.76 -1.01
C ILE A 352 24.74 28.25 -1.16
N GLN A 353 24.12 27.74 -2.20
CA GLN A 353 24.20 26.35 -2.61
C GLN A 353 25.06 26.20 -3.84
N SER A 354 25.76 25.08 -3.95
CA SER A 354 26.52 24.71 -5.16
C SER A 354 26.26 23.22 -5.43
N ALA A 355 26.25 22.88 -6.72
CA ALA A 355 26.17 21.51 -7.19
C ALA A 355 27.26 21.27 -8.21
N SER A 356 27.79 20.06 -8.30
CA SER A 356 28.87 19.71 -9.18
C SER A 356 28.81 18.27 -9.64
N VAL A 357 29.17 18.01 -10.90
CA VAL A 357 29.34 16.69 -11.47
C VAL A 357 30.70 16.55 -12.05
N MET A 358 31.43 15.48 -11.74
CA MET A 358 32.70 15.13 -12.34
C MET A 358 32.51 13.97 -13.31
N LEU A 359 32.85 14.18 -14.56
CA LEU A 359 32.77 13.18 -15.62
C LEU A 359 34.19 12.75 -16.08
N ASP A 360 34.30 11.47 -16.39
CA ASP A 360 35.43 10.95 -17.13
C ASP A 360 35.36 11.43 -18.59
N SER A 361 36.34 12.19 -19.03
CA SER A 361 36.33 12.81 -20.36
C SER A 361 36.44 11.84 -21.54
N LYS A 362 36.85 10.60 -21.29
CA LYS A 362 36.99 9.55 -22.33
C LYS A 362 35.75 8.68 -22.44
N THR A 363 35.14 8.37 -21.30
CA THR A 363 34.05 7.40 -21.22
C THR A 363 32.70 8.04 -20.98
N GLY A 364 32.64 9.29 -20.50
CA GLY A 364 31.42 9.95 -20.04
C GLY A 364 30.92 9.45 -18.68
N ALA A 365 31.63 8.54 -18.02
CA ALA A 365 31.24 7.98 -16.75
C ALA A 365 31.25 9.04 -15.64
N VAL A 366 30.20 9.06 -14.81
CA VAL A 366 30.12 9.94 -13.65
C VAL A 366 31.06 9.42 -12.56
N ARG A 367 32.02 10.25 -12.13
CA ARG A 367 33.02 9.89 -11.12
C ARG A 367 32.74 10.46 -9.74
N ALA A 368 32.08 11.62 -9.67
CA ALA A 368 31.63 12.20 -8.41
C ALA A 368 30.46 13.15 -8.65
N VAL A 369 29.60 13.29 -7.65
CA VAL A 369 28.44 14.20 -7.68
C VAL A 369 28.24 14.84 -6.32
N SER A 370 28.00 16.14 -6.31
CA SER A 370 27.47 16.88 -5.17
C SER A 370 26.19 17.58 -5.60
N GLY A 371 25.06 17.23 -5.02
CA GLY A 371 23.75 17.82 -5.31
C GLY A 371 23.43 19.06 -4.50
N GLY A 372 24.25 19.41 -3.54
CA GLY A 372 24.08 20.58 -2.69
C GLY A 372 25.14 20.68 -1.61
N ARG A 373 25.23 21.86 -1.03
CA ARG A 373 26.14 22.17 0.05
C ARG A 373 25.49 21.92 1.40
N LYS A 374 26.26 21.36 2.38
CA LYS A 374 25.83 21.12 3.77
C LYS A 374 24.50 20.37 3.85
N GLN A 375 24.31 19.35 3.03
CA GLN A 375 23.16 18.47 3.13
C GLN A 375 23.29 17.63 4.39
N THR A 376 22.23 17.61 5.20
CA THR A 376 22.18 16.94 6.51
C THR A 376 21.20 15.79 6.55
N THR A 377 20.50 15.55 5.45
CA THR A 377 19.49 14.48 5.35
C THR A 377 19.76 13.64 4.11
N LEU A 378 19.52 12.34 4.21
CA LEU A 378 19.55 11.44 3.05
C LEU A 378 18.40 11.77 2.09
N PHE A 379 18.60 11.49 0.81
CA PHE A 379 17.68 11.79 -0.29
C PHE A 379 17.30 13.27 -0.39
N ALA A 380 18.22 14.15 0.00
CA ALA A 380 18.05 15.57 -0.15
C ALA A 380 17.90 15.98 -1.62
N TYR A 381 17.32 17.16 -1.87
CA TYR A 381 17.13 17.64 -3.24
C TYR A 381 18.47 17.76 -3.97
N ASN A 382 18.64 16.95 -5.00
CA ASN A 382 19.82 16.94 -5.84
C ASN A 382 19.68 18.01 -6.94
N ARG A 383 20.61 18.98 -6.96
CA ARG A 383 20.68 20.12 -7.89
C ARG A 383 21.66 19.88 -9.05
N ALA A 384 22.37 18.75 -9.03
CA ALA A 384 23.33 18.36 -10.07
C ALA A 384 22.67 17.74 -11.29
#